data_11b948c3fcb0ad5c78874ef5463686e7
#
_entry.id   11b948c3fcb0ad5c78874ef5463686e7
#
_cell.length_a   1.000
_cell.length_b   1.000
_cell.length_c   1.000
_cell.angle_alpha   90.00
_cell.angle_beta   90.00
_cell.angle_gamma   90.00
#
_symmetry.space_group_name_H-M   'P 1'
#
loop_
_entity.id
_entity.type
_entity.pdbx_description
1 polymer ?
#
loop_
_entity_poly.entity_id
_entity_poly.type
_entity_poly.pdbx_seq_one_letter_code
_entity_poly.pdbx_strand_id
1 'polypeptide(L)'
;LSGDDHQVVLLDTPGIIEPRYGLQKSMMNEVRTSTADADLLVFMADATRDKVDDLSLKYVQHQPAILVLNKIDKIGQEQVLPLVSAYMEAHAFEEVIPVSALKGKNVDVVLEAIRKRLPLGPAFYPKEMISEQPERFFVAEIIREKIFKLYRQEIPYSTQVNIVSWEEREGDKDLIHADIV
;
A
#
# COMPACT_ATOMS: atom_id res chain seq x y z
N LEU A 1 -6.27 6.75 7.87
CA LEU A 1 -6.54 6.23 9.22
C LEU A 1 -6.62 7.39 10.18
N SER A 2 -7.76 7.60 10.85
CA SER A 2 -7.96 8.70 11.78
C SER A 2 -8.15 8.16 13.20
N GLY A 3 -7.42 8.74 14.15
CA GLY A 3 -7.58 8.53 15.59
C GLY A 3 -8.05 9.81 16.29
N ASP A 4 -8.04 9.80 17.61
CA ASP A 4 -8.46 10.99 18.39
C ASP A 4 -7.44 12.13 18.30
N ASP A 5 -6.15 11.78 18.21
CA ASP A 5 -5.01 12.69 18.28
C ASP A 5 -4.10 12.63 17.03
N HIS A 6 -4.45 11.84 16.01
CA HIS A 6 -3.63 11.67 14.81
C HIS A 6 -4.46 11.37 13.57
N GLN A 7 -3.86 11.65 12.42
CA GLN A 7 -4.39 11.23 11.13
C GLN A 7 -3.23 10.72 10.26
N VAL A 8 -3.36 9.50 9.72
CA VAL A 8 -2.41 8.91 8.77
C VAL A 8 -3.04 8.85 7.40
N VAL A 9 -2.47 9.55 6.45
CA VAL A 9 -2.81 9.47 5.03
C VAL A 9 -1.80 8.56 4.36
N LEU A 10 -2.24 7.42 3.84
CA LEU A 10 -1.39 6.48 3.12
C LEU A 10 -1.43 6.80 1.63
N LEU A 11 -0.26 7.11 1.06
CA LEU A 11 -0.07 7.28 -0.38
C LEU A 11 0.46 5.96 -0.94
N ASP A 12 -0.39 5.25 -1.69
CA ASP A 12 0.05 4.05 -2.39
C ASP A 12 0.84 4.44 -3.64
N THR A 13 1.92 3.73 -3.90
CA THR A 13 2.78 3.99 -5.05
C THR A 13 2.83 2.79 -5.99
N PRO A 14 2.93 3.01 -7.31
CA PRO A 14 3.26 1.94 -8.23
C PRO A 14 4.56 1.24 -7.81
N GLY A 15 4.66 -0.07 -8.07
CA GLY A 15 5.91 -0.78 -7.83
C GLY A 15 7.08 -0.13 -8.59
N ILE A 16 8.23 -0.03 -7.92
CA ILE A 16 9.42 0.58 -8.50
C ILE A 16 10.00 -0.36 -9.57
N ILE A 17 10.15 0.16 -10.78
CA ILE A 17 10.63 -0.58 -11.96
C ILE A 17 11.60 0.28 -12.75
N GLU A 18 12.45 -0.35 -13.56
CA GLU A 18 13.20 0.36 -14.60
C GLU A 18 12.27 0.70 -15.78
N PRO A 19 11.99 1.99 -16.05
CA PRO A 19 11.02 2.36 -17.06
C PRO A 19 11.57 2.14 -18.49
N ARG A 20 10.85 1.35 -19.30
CA ARG A 20 11.22 1.05 -20.68
C ARG A 20 10.39 1.85 -21.71
N TYR A 21 9.18 2.28 -21.36
CA TYR A 21 8.26 3.01 -22.23
C TYR A 21 7.51 4.11 -21.48
N GLY A 22 6.77 4.96 -22.22
CA GLY A 22 6.16 6.19 -21.70
C GLY A 22 5.29 6.03 -20.46
N LEU A 23 4.41 5.04 -20.42
CA LEU A 23 3.55 4.78 -19.27
C LEU A 23 4.38 4.49 -18.00
N GLN A 24 5.40 3.66 -18.10
CA GLN A 24 6.28 3.35 -16.97
C GLN A 24 7.06 4.57 -16.48
N LYS A 25 7.44 5.49 -17.38
CA LYS A 25 8.05 6.76 -17.00
C LYS A 25 7.08 7.64 -16.20
N SER A 26 5.81 7.69 -16.61
CA SER A 26 4.78 8.41 -15.85
C SER A 26 4.56 7.81 -14.47
N MET A 27 4.49 6.49 -14.36
CA MET A 27 4.41 5.78 -13.07
C MET A 27 5.60 6.12 -12.16
N MET A 28 6.83 6.12 -12.69
CA MET A 28 8.01 6.46 -11.90
C MET A 28 8.08 7.95 -11.51
N ASN A 29 7.50 8.84 -12.30
CA ASN A 29 7.35 10.24 -11.89
C ASN A 29 6.34 10.38 -10.74
N GLU A 30 5.25 9.63 -10.76
CA GLU A 30 4.29 9.58 -9.66
C GLU A 30 4.94 9.08 -8.37
N VAL A 31 5.74 8.01 -8.44
CA VAL A 31 6.55 7.54 -7.29
C VAL A 31 7.43 8.66 -6.74
N ARG A 32 8.13 9.40 -7.60
CA ARG A 32 9.00 10.50 -7.16
C ARG A 32 8.24 11.62 -6.49
N THR A 33 7.09 12.01 -7.03
CA THR A 33 6.24 13.05 -6.45
C THR A 33 5.71 12.59 -5.09
N SER A 34 5.11 11.40 -5.02
CA SER A 34 4.57 10.86 -3.77
C SER A 34 5.64 10.69 -2.69
N THR A 35 6.85 10.24 -3.06
CA THR A 35 7.95 10.12 -2.08
C THR A 35 8.46 11.49 -1.62
N ALA A 36 8.47 12.51 -2.47
CA ALA A 36 8.90 13.85 -2.10
C ALA A 36 7.90 14.57 -1.17
N ASP A 37 6.62 14.28 -1.31
CA ASP A 37 5.54 14.91 -0.55
C ASP A 37 5.23 14.18 0.78
N ALA A 38 5.78 12.99 0.98
CA ALA A 38 5.54 12.20 2.19
C ALA A 38 6.38 12.67 3.38
N ASP A 39 5.79 12.74 4.56
CA ASP A 39 6.49 13.01 5.83
C ASP A 39 7.35 11.82 6.29
N LEU A 40 6.93 10.61 5.95
CA LEU A 40 7.60 9.37 6.29
C LEU A 40 7.45 8.35 5.16
N LEU A 41 8.55 7.72 4.78
CA LEU A 41 8.52 6.61 3.83
C LEU A 41 8.42 5.27 4.56
N VAL A 42 7.51 4.42 4.09
CA VAL A 42 7.42 3.02 4.51
C VAL A 42 7.97 2.17 3.37
N PHE A 43 9.23 1.79 3.47
CA PHE A 43 9.86 0.92 2.49
C PHE A 43 9.48 -0.54 2.77
N MET A 44 8.75 -1.16 1.85
CA MET A 44 8.31 -2.54 2.01
C MET A 44 9.17 -3.49 1.19
N ALA A 45 9.83 -4.42 1.88
CA ALA A 45 10.63 -5.47 1.26
C ALA A 45 10.00 -6.86 1.44
N ASP A 46 10.20 -7.72 0.46
CA ASP A 46 9.76 -9.12 0.50
C ASP A 46 10.89 -9.99 1.05
N ALA A 47 10.69 -10.56 2.24
CA ALA A 47 11.66 -11.42 2.93
C ALA A 47 12.01 -12.70 2.17
N THR A 48 11.21 -13.10 1.19
CA THR A 48 11.51 -14.28 0.34
C THR A 48 12.53 -14.01 -0.75
N ARG A 49 12.96 -12.75 -0.89
CA ARG A 49 14.02 -12.35 -1.83
C ARG A 49 15.36 -12.34 -1.10
N ASP A 50 16.33 -13.04 -1.64
CA ASP A 50 17.66 -13.20 -1.02
C ASP A 50 18.56 -11.96 -1.13
N LYS A 51 18.09 -10.90 -1.79
CA LYS A 51 18.88 -9.70 -2.08
C LYS A 51 18.13 -8.43 -1.74
N VAL A 52 18.90 -7.44 -1.29
CA VAL A 52 18.45 -6.06 -1.12
C VAL A 52 18.03 -5.50 -2.48
N ASP A 53 16.93 -4.75 -2.49
CA ASP A 53 16.43 -4.08 -3.68
C ASP A 53 17.09 -2.71 -3.86
N ASP A 54 18.32 -2.72 -4.40
CA ASP A 54 19.13 -1.51 -4.64
C ASP A 54 18.44 -0.49 -5.54
N LEU A 55 17.58 -0.95 -6.48
CA LEU A 55 16.83 -0.05 -7.35
C LEU A 55 15.84 0.78 -6.54
N SER A 56 15.07 0.12 -5.70
CA SER A 56 14.06 0.77 -4.87
C SER A 56 14.68 1.66 -3.80
N LEU A 57 15.83 1.29 -3.24
CA LEU A 57 16.53 2.10 -2.24
C LEU A 57 16.95 3.49 -2.74
N LYS A 58 17.15 3.68 -4.03
CA LYS A 58 17.46 5.00 -4.61
C LYS A 58 16.35 6.03 -4.41
N TYR A 59 15.12 5.58 -4.19
CA TYR A 59 13.97 6.45 -3.98
C TYR A 59 13.75 6.88 -2.52
N VAL A 60 14.46 6.26 -1.56
CA VAL A 60 14.38 6.60 -0.13
C VAL A 60 15.57 7.39 0.41
N GLN A 61 16.55 7.73 -0.44
CA GLN A 61 17.89 8.22 -0.02
C GLN A 61 17.89 9.53 0.80
N HIS A 62 16.84 10.35 0.74
CA HIS A 62 16.81 11.69 1.32
C HIS A 62 15.63 11.95 2.26
N GLN A 63 14.87 10.92 2.59
CA GLN A 63 13.65 11.02 3.41
C GLN A 63 13.74 10.11 4.63
N PRO A 64 13.14 10.48 5.77
CA PRO A 64 12.95 9.58 6.89
C PRO A 64 12.22 8.31 6.42
N ALA A 65 12.78 7.15 6.68
CA ALA A 65 12.23 5.89 6.21
C ALA A 65 12.26 4.80 7.28
N ILE A 66 11.20 4.02 7.37
CA ILE A 66 11.17 2.75 8.09
C ILE A 66 11.14 1.58 7.10
N LEU A 67 11.81 0.49 7.43
CA LEU A 67 11.76 -0.75 6.66
C LEU A 67 10.73 -1.71 7.24
N VAL A 68 9.78 -2.14 6.42
CA VAL A 68 8.86 -3.24 6.71
C VAL A 68 9.28 -4.46 5.91
N LEU A 69 9.93 -5.42 6.59
CA LEU A 69 10.36 -6.68 5.97
C LEU A 69 9.20 -7.68 6.04
N ASN A 70 8.40 -7.77 4.96
CA ASN A 70 7.17 -8.56 4.92
C ASN A 70 7.39 -10.02 4.50
N LYS A 71 6.39 -10.85 4.75
CA LYS A 71 6.35 -12.30 4.44
C LYS A 71 7.33 -13.15 5.26
N ILE A 72 7.66 -12.74 6.48
CA ILE A 72 8.54 -13.53 7.37
C ILE A 72 7.95 -14.90 7.74
N ASP A 73 6.66 -15.12 7.51
CA ASP A 73 6.00 -16.41 7.65
C ASP A 73 6.42 -17.45 6.59
N LYS A 74 7.12 -17.01 5.54
CA LYS A 74 7.59 -17.86 4.43
C LYS A 74 9.07 -18.21 4.49
N ILE A 75 9.81 -17.69 5.47
CA ILE A 75 11.24 -17.94 5.64
C ILE A 75 11.53 -18.48 7.04
N GLY A 76 12.71 -19.10 7.22
CA GLY A 76 13.20 -19.52 8.53
C GLY A 76 13.53 -18.33 9.43
N GLN A 77 13.32 -18.48 10.73
CA GLN A 77 13.56 -17.41 11.69
C GLN A 77 15.04 -16.97 11.68
N GLU A 78 15.96 -17.89 11.40
CA GLU A 78 17.40 -17.66 11.28
C GLU A 78 17.78 -16.77 10.08
N GLN A 79 16.91 -16.68 9.07
CA GLN A 79 17.14 -15.87 7.87
C GLN A 79 16.74 -14.41 8.06
N VAL A 80 15.91 -14.09 9.06
CA VAL A 80 15.38 -12.73 9.26
C VAL A 80 16.49 -11.76 9.65
N LEU A 81 17.33 -12.12 10.62
CA LEU A 81 18.41 -11.23 11.10
C LEU A 81 19.44 -10.90 10.01
N PRO A 82 19.95 -11.86 9.22
CA PRO A 82 20.84 -11.54 8.10
C PRO A 82 20.24 -10.57 7.08
N LEU A 83 18.95 -10.73 6.75
CA LEU A 83 18.26 -9.79 5.84
C LEU A 83 18.13 -8.40 6.45
N VAL A 84 17.76 -8.30 7.72
CA VAL A 84 17.71 -7.02 8.45
C VAL A 84 19.07 -6.34 8.39
N SER A 85 20.16 -7.05 8.70
CA SER A 85 21.52 -6.51 8.67
C SER A 85 21.90 -6.02 7.27
N ALA A 86 21.60 -6.78 6.23
CA ALA A 86 21.90 -6.40 4.85
C ALA A 86 21.16 -5.12 4.42
N TYR A 87 19.89 -4.95 4.81
CA TYR A 87 19.16 -3.71 4.54
C TYR A 87 19.68 -2.52 5.35
N MET A 88 20.07 -2.72 6.62
CA MET A 88 20.66 -1.67 7.47
C MET A 88 22.04 -1.23 6.98
N GLU A 89 22.82 -2.13 6.39
CA GLU A 89 24.09 -1.79 5.74
C GLU A 89 23.88 -0.99 4.44
N ALA A 90 22.83 -1.33 3.69
CA ALA A 90 22.54 -0.67 2.42
C ALA A 90 21.89 0.72 2.59
N HIS A 91 21.14 0.95 3.67
CA HIS A 91 20.46 2.23 3.96
C HIS A 91 20.23 2.42 5.46
N ALA A 92 20.38 3.67 5.94
CA ALA A 92 20.13 4.04 7.33
C ALA A 92 18.61 4.21 7.59
N PHE A 93 17.88 3.09 7.70
CA PHE A 93 16.49 3.13 8.13
C PHE A 93 16.40 3.53 9.61
N GLU A 94 15.39 4.32 9.96
CA GLU A 94 15.13 4.70 11.35
C GLU A 94 14.67 3.52 12.21
N GLU A 95 13.97 2.60 11.60
CA GLU A 95 13.49 1.37 12.23
C GLU A 95 13.31 0.27 11.20
N VAL A 96 13.54 -0.97 11.60
CA VAL A 96 13.31 -2.16 10.76
C VAL A 96 12.32 -3.08 11.48
N ILE A 97 11.20 -3.36 10.84
CA ILE A 97 10.10 -4.14 11.42
C ILE A 97 9.82 -5.37 10.57
N PRO A 98 10.25 -6.56 11.00
CA PRO A 98 9.87 -7.80 10.35
C PRO A 98 8.39 -8.12 10.60
N VAL A 99 7.62 -8.33 9.52
CA VAL A 99 6.17 -8.55 9.59
C VAL A 99 5.72 -9.76 8.77
N SER A 100 4.56 -10.28 9.12
CA SER A 100 3.74 -11.07 8.21
C SER A 100 2.37 -10.40 8.12
N ALA A 101 2.16 -9.62 7.08
CA ALA A 101 0.87 -8.97 6.84
C ALA A 101 -0.26 -10.00 6.71
N LEU A 102 0.01 -11.14 6.06
CA LEU A 102 -0.97 -12.23 5.90
C LEU A 102 -1.42 -12.84 7.24
N LYS A 103 -0.52 -12.93 8.21
CA LYS A 103 -0.80 -13.50 9.55
C LYS A 103 -1.10 -12.43 10.61
N GLY A 104 -1.07 -11.16 10.25
CA GLY A 104 -1.23 -10.04 11.18
C GLY A 104 -0.07 -9.84 12.16
N LYS A 105 1.06 -10.57 11.98
CA LYS A 105 2.19 -10.48 12.91
C LYS A 105 2.92 -9.16 12.77
N ASN A 106 3.07 -8.42 13.87
CA ASN A 106 3.76 -7.12 13.99
C ASN A 106 3.17 -6.00 13.11
N VAL A 107 1.92 -6.11 12.64
CA VAL A 107 1.25 -5.05 11.88
C VAL A 107 0.95 -3.84 12.77
N ASP A 108 0.56 -4.10 14.01
CA ASP A 108 0.36 -3.10 15.07
C ASP A 108 1.65 -2.33 15.39
N VAL A 109 2.79 -3.01 15.39
CA VAL A 109 4.11 -2.37 15.59
C VAL A 109 4.42 -1.38 14.45
N VAL A 110 4.08 -1.73 13.20
CA VAL A 110 4.24 -0.81 12.06
C VAL A 110 3.38 0.44 12.24
N LEU A 111 2.11 0.28 12.61
CA LEU A 111 1.21 1.42 12.84
C LEU A 111 1.73 2.33 13.96
N GLU A 112 2.22 1.75 15.03
CA GLU A 112 2.80 2.51 16.14
C GLU A 112 4.09 3.23 15.74
N ALA A 113 4.95 2.59 14.93
CA ALA A 113 6.16 3.19 14.39
C ALA A 113 5.86 4.40 13.48
N ILE A 114 4.80 4.31 12.67
CA ILE A 114 4.31 5.43 11.86
C ILE A 114 3.80 6.55 12.78
N ARG A 115 2.90 6.24 13.72
CA ARG A 115 2.31 7.26 14.62
C ARG A 115 3.35 8.07 15.39
N LYS A 116 4.40 7.43 15.88
CA LYS A 116 5.51 8.10 16.61
C LYS A 116 6.26 9.13 15.77
N ARG A 117 6.16 9.04 14.45
CA ARG A 117 6.92 9.87 13.50
C ARG A 117 6.06 10.90 12.76
N LEU A 118 4.75 10.95 13.07
CA LEU A 118 3.88 11.94 12.46
C LEU A 118 4.27 13.34 12.91
N PRO A 119 4.38 14.31 11.99
CA PRO A 119 4.60 15.69 12.35
C PRO A 119 3.36 16.29 13.03
N LEU A 120 3.58 17.34 13.82
CA LEU A 120 2.48 18.12 14.38
C LEU A 120 1.86 18.99 13.28
N GLY A 121 0.54 18.88 13.12
CA GLY A 121 -0.19 19.64 12.09
C GLY A 121 -1.70 19.54 12.25
N PRO A 122 -2.46 20.31 11.45
CA PRO A 122 -3.90 20.15 11.38
C PRO A 122 -4.26 18.85 10.67
N ALA A 123 -5.46 18.31 10.95
CA ALA A 123 -5.99 17.20 10.19
C ALA A 123 -6.25 17.63 8.73
N PHE A 124 -5.86 16.79 7.78
CA PHE A 124 -6.08 17.04 6.34
C PHE A 124 -7.53 16.77 5.93
N TYR A 125 -8.20 15.84 6.60
CA TYR A 125 -9.54 15.38 6.25
C TYR A 125 -10.45 15.38 7.50
N PRO A 126 -11.77 15.56 7.32
CA PRO A 126 -12.73 15.32 8.39
C PRO A 126 -12.58 13.92 8.99
N LYS A 127 -12.77 13.76 10.30
CA LYS A 127 -12.58 12.46 10.99
C LYS A 127 -13.47 11.37 10.44
N GLU A 128 -14.65 11.73 9.96
CA GLU A 128 -15.66 10.83 9.42
C GLU A 128 -15.37 10.40 7.98
N MET A 129 -14.45 11.08 7.31
CA MET A 129 -14.08 10.76 5.94
C MET A 129 -13.20 9.52 5.89
N ILE A 130 -13.74 8.43 5.36
CA ILE A 130 -13.03 7.15 5.21
C ILE A 130 -12.17 7.17 3.94
N SER A 131 -12.64 7.84 2.89
CA SER A 131 -11.98 7.88 1.58
C SER A 131 -12.47 9.09 0.77
N GLU A 132 -11.64 9.57 -0.17
CA GLU A 132 -12.04 10.53 -1.20
C GLU A 132 -12.85 9.88 -2.33
N GLN A 133 -12.77 8.56 -2.46
CA GLN A 133 -13.48 7.81 -3.50
C GLN A 133 -14.97 7.69 -3.15
N PRO A 134 -15.86 7.85 -4.15
CA PRO A 134 -17.29 7.66 -3.94
C PRO A 134 -17.63 6.19 -3.66
N GLU A 135 -18.74 5.93 -3.00
CA GLU A 135 -19.20 4.57 -2.68
C GLU A 135 -19.29 3.66 -3.92
N ARG A 136 -19.68 4.22 -5.07
CA ARG A 136 -19.72 3.50 -6.35
C ARG A 136 -18.36 2.90 -6.74
N PHE A 137 -17.27 3.56 -6.41
CA PHE A 137 -15.92 3.04 -6.65
C PHE A 137 -15.69 1.75 -5.85
N PHE A 138 -16.03 1.75 -4.55
CA PHE A 138 -15.83 0.56 -3.71
C PHE A 138 -16.67 -0.62 -4.17
N VAL A 139 -17.93 -0.36 -4.60
CA VAL A 139 -18.77 -1.42 -5.13
C VAL A 139 -18.19 -2.00 -6.42
N ALA A 140 -17.70 -1.16 -7.34
CA ALA A 140 -17.04 -1.61 -8.55
C ALA A 140 -15.81 -2.48 -8.23
N GLU A 141 -14.97 -2.05 -7.25
CA GLU A 141 -13.79 -2.80 -6.83
C GLU A 141 -14.13 -4.12 -6.11
N ILE A 142 -15.22 -4.17 -5.34
CA ILE A 142 -15.70 -5.42 -4.74
C ILE A 142 -16.13 -6.42 -5.83
N ILE A 143 -16.84 -5.95 -6.86
CA ILE A 143 -17.23 -6.79 -7.99
C ILE A 143 -15.97 -7.27 -8.73
N ARG A 144 -15.03 -6.38 -9.02
CA ARG A 144 -13.77 -6.70 -9.67
C ARG A 144 -12.95 -7.72 -8.87
N GLU A 145 -12.88 -7.59 -7.54
CA GLU A 145 -12.25 -8.57 -6.66
C GLU A 145 -12.87 -9.97 -6.79
N LYS A 146 -14.22 -10.05 -6.89
CA LYS A 146 -14.90 -11.34 -7.08
C LYS A 146 -14.57 -11.94 -8.44
N ILE A 147 -14.47 -11.13 -9.49
CA ILE A 147 -14.04 -11.58 -10.81
C ILE A 147 -12.61 -12.16 -10.72
N PHE A 148 -11.68 -11.47 -10.08
CA PHE A 148 -10.31 -11.96 -9.85
C PHE A 148 -10.25 -13.29 -9.08
N LYS A 149 -11.15 -13.49 -8.11
CA LYS A 149 -11.20 -14.74 -7.32
C LYS A 149 -11.84 -15.90 -8.07
N LEU A 150 -12.84 -15.61 -8.91
CA LEU A 150 -13.63 -16.63 -9.59
C LEU A 150 -13.08 -17.04 -10.97
N TYR A 151 -12.47 -16.08 -11.67
CA TYR A 151 -11.91 -16.31 -13.01
C TYR A 151 -10.41 -16.39 -12.94
N ARG A 152 -9.82 -17.30 -13.75
CA ARG A 152 -8.39 -17.51 -13.88
C ARG A 152 -7.89 -16.98 -15.22
N GLN A 153 -6.57 -16.79 -15.36
CA GLN A 153 -5.90 -16.34 -16.58
C GLN A 153 -6.06 -14.84 -16.86
N GLU A 154 -6.18 -14.43 -18.12
CA GLU A 154 -6.09 -13.03 -18.55
C GLU A 154 -7.36 -12.20 -18.32
N ILE A 155 -8.53 -12.85 -18.19
CA ILE A 155 -9.84 -12.19 -18.07
C ILE A 155 -9.84 -11.12 -16.95
N PRO A 156 -9.37 -11.41 -15.71
CA PRO A 156 -9.42 -10.41 -14.65
C PRO A 156 -8.62 -9.13 -14.94
N TYR A 157 -7.52 -9.23 -15.67
CA TYR A 157 -6.64 -8.09 -15.97
C TYR A 157 -7.20 -7.15 -17.03
N SER A 158 -8.12 -7.64 -17.86
CA SER A 158 -8.77 -6.90 -18.93
C SER A 158 -10.17 -6.42 -18.57
N THR A 159 -10.63 -6.69 -17.33
CA THR A 159 -12.00 -6.40 -16.91
C THR A 159 -12.11 -5.03 -16.26
N GLN A 160 -13.03 -4.22 -16.75
CA GLN A 160 -13.48 -2.99 -16.14
C GLN A 160 -14.92 -3.15 -15.62
N VAL A 161 -15.22 -2.61 -14.44
CA VAL A 161 -16.56 -2.61 -13.84
C VAL A 161 -17.05 -1.17 -13.74
N ASN A 162 -18.18 -0.89 -14.36
CA ASN A 162 -18.82 0.42 -14.35
C ASN A 162 -20.18 0.34 -13.64
N ILE A 163 -20.40 1.11 -12.59
CA ILE A 163 -21.68 1.20 -11.92
C ILE A 163 -22.61 2.12 -12.73
N VAL A 164 -23.60 1.53 -13.38
CA VAL A 164 -24.54 2.22 -14.27
C VAL A 164 -25.63 2.93 -13.47
N SER A 165 -26.25 2.22 -12.51
CA SER A 165 -27.28 2.79 -11.64
C SER A 165 -27.18 2.25 -10.23
N TRP A 166 -27.65 3.05 -9.28
CA TRP A 166 -27.76 2.72 -7.86
C TRP A 166 -29.10 3.25 -7.36
N GLU A 167 -29.94 2.36 -6.88
CA GLU A 167 -31.27 2.65 -6.32
C GLU A 167 -31.28 2.24 -4.85
N GLU A 168 -31.31 3.22 -3.97
CA GLU A 168 -31.46 2.99 -2.53
C GLU A 168 -32.91 2.59 -2.24
N ARG A 169 -33.11 1.53 -1.45
CA ARG A 169 -34.43 1.00 -1.08
C ARG A 169 -34.62 1.02 0.42
N GLU A 170 -35.53 1.86 0.89
CA GLU A 170 -35.89 1.90 2.32
C GLU A 170 -36.38 0.53 2.80
N GLY A 171 -35.71 -0.04 3.80
CA GLY A 171 -36.07 -1.31 4.42
C GLY A 171 -35.71 -2.57 3.64
N ASP A 172 -35.02 -2.45 2.49
CA ASP A 172 -34.53 -3.56 1.68
C ASP A 172 -33.07 -3.33 1.25
N LYS A 173 -32.53 -4.28 0.48
CA LYS A 173 -31.18 -4.14 -0.09
C LYS A 173 -31.21 -3.19 -1.29
N ASP A 174 -30.21 -2.35 -1.39
CA ASP A 174 -30.00 -1.51 -2.55
C ASP A 174 -29.90 -2.33 -3.85
N LEU A 175 -30.44 -1.77 -4.92
CA LEU A 175 -30.29 -2.36 -6.26
C LEU A 175 -29.19 -1.64 -7.02
N ILE A 176 -28.18 -2.39 -7.43
CA ILE A 176 -27.03 -1.85 -8.15
C ILE A 176 -26.91 -2.57 -9.51
N HIS A 177 -26.91 -1.79 -10.58
CA HIS A 177 -26.60 -2.28 -11.91
C HIS A 177 -25.16 -1.95 -12.28
N ALA A 178 -24.42 -2.95 -12.70
CA ALA A 178 -23.02 -2.82 -13.12
C ALA A 178 -22.81 -3.46 -14.49
N ASP A 179 -22.11 -2.74 -15.37
CA ASP A 179 -21.61 -3.30 -16.62
C ASP A 179 -20.19 -3.82 -16.40
N ILE A 180 -19.93 -5.01 -16.88
CA ILE A 180 -18.62 -5.67 -16.86
C ILE A 180 -18.14 -5.76 -18.31
N VAL A 181 -17.02 -5.09 -18.62
CA VAL A 181 -16.46 -4.97 -19.96
C VAL A 181 -15.06 -5.57 -19.99
#